data_9e6fb6a428f4411f943e249b86c2f89e
#
_entry.id   9e6fb6a428f4411f943e249b86c2f89e
#
_cell.length_a   1.000
_cell.length_b   1.000
_cell.length_c   1.000
_cell.angle_alpha   90.00
_cell.angle_beta   90.00
_cell.angle_gamma   90.00
#
_symmetry.space_group_name_H-M   'P 1'
#
loop_
_entity.id
_entity.type
_entity.pdbx_description
1 polymer ?
#
loop_
_entity_poly.entity_id
_entity_poly.type
_entity_poly.pdbx_seq_one_letter_code
_entity_poly.pdbx_strand_id
1 'polypeptide(L)'
;SVHAYGTKLGIQIFHPEYDVDAINSLFMQKKFDEMRQRLHHDMMFFTDEVSEEMLMAIIDKMCACAVRAQKAGVDVIQIHGDRLNGCLCSTRMNHRTDKFGGSLENRVRFARMLTRAIRKAVPDMVIDYKLSIVTPQRGKGGIDEADAVQFAQWLVEDGVDMLHVAQANHTGNMADTIPPMGVQPYGFFVKIAGDIKKAVNVPVSAVGRIVDAEMAARVI
;
A
#
# COMPACT_ATOMS: atom_id res chain seq x y z
N SER A 1 -20.23 -15.80 -12.69
CA SER A 1 -19.06 -14.93 -12.86
C SER A 1 -19.52 -13.49 -12.97
N VAL A 2 -18.82 -12.55 -12.35
CA VAL A 2 -19.10 -11.10 -12.47
C VAL A 2 -18.96 -10.62 -13.93
N HIS A 3 -18.09 -11.24 -14.69
CA HIS A 3 -17.91 -10.94 -16.13
C HIS A 3 -19.18 -11.17 -16.97
N ALA A 4 -20.07 -12.07 -16.56
CA ALA A 4 -21.34 -12.29 -17.25
C ALA A 4 -22.24 -11.04 -17.26
N TYR A 5 -21.96 -10.08 -16.38
CA TYR A 5 -22.67 -8.80 -16.28
C TYR A 5 -21.83 -7.61 -16.81
N GLY A 6 -20.76 -7.89 -17.56
CA GLY A 6 -19.86 -6.85 -18.09
C GLY A 6 -18.95 -6.19 -17.03
N THR A 7 -18.92 -6.70 -15.82
CA THR A 7 -18.16 -6.15 -14.70
C THR A 7 -16.74 -6.68 -14.70
N LYS A 8 -15.78 -5.83 -14.35
CA LYS A 8 -14.37 -6.20 -14.15
C LYS A 8 -14.11 -6.68 -12.73
N LEU A 9 -13.14 -7.58 -12.58
CA LEU A 9 -12.72 -8.15 -11.31
C LEU A 9 -11.33 -7.67 -10.95
N GLY A 10 -11.18 -7.02 -9.81
CA GLY A 10 -9.90 -6.68 -9.21
C GLY A 10 -9.62 -7.47 -7.95
N ILE A 11 -8.36 -7.82 -7.71
CA ILE A 11 -7.91 -8.35 -6.43
C ILE A 11 -6.76 -7.53 -5.87
N GLN A 12 -6.72 -7.38 -4.56
CA GLN A 12 -5.60 -6.75 -3.87
C GLN A 12 -4.59 -7.82 -3.44
N ILE A 13 -3.31 -7.55 -3.68
CA ILE A 13 -2.20 -8.40 -3.24
C ILE A 13 -1.28 -7.64 -2.30
N PHE A 14 -0.75 -8.32 -1.30
CA PHE A 14 0.21 -7.76 -0.35
C PHE A 14 1.08 -8.85 0.27
N HIS A 15 2.19 -8.44 0.86
CA HIS A 15 2.97 -9.27 1.78
C HIS A 15 2.82 -8.69 3.19
N PRO A 16 2.45 -9.50 4.18
CA PRO A 16 2.41 -9.05 5.56
C PRO A 16 3.83 -8.78 6.09
N GLU A 17 3.94 -7.91 7.06
CA GLU A 17 5.15 -7.61 7.81
C GLU A 17 5.32 -8.54 9.03
N TYR A 18 4.83 -9.77 8.92
CA TYR A 18 4.92 -10.78 9.99
C TYR A 18 4.80 -12.21 9.44
N ASP A 19 5.25 -13.18 10.22
CA ASP A 19 5.08 -14.60 9.96
C ASP A 19 3.62 -15.02 10.23
N VAL A 20 2.88 -15.26 9.15
CA VAL A 20 1.44 -15.60 9.19
C VAL A 20 1.19 -16.88 9.95
N ASP A 21 2.02 -17.93 9.76
CA ASP A 21 1.81 -19.23 10.38
C ASP A 21 2.07 -19.16 11.89
N ALA A 22 3.12 -18.46 12.31
CA ALA A 22 3.41 -18.24 13.71
C ALA A 22 2.29 -17.44 14.41
N ILE A 23 1.80 -16.38 13.76
CA ILE A 23 0.70 -15.56 14.32
C ILE A 23 -0.60 -16.35 14.39
N ASN A 24 -0.97 -17.11 13.36
CA ASN A 24 -2.14 -17.97 13.37
C ASN A 24 -2.06 -19.04 14.48
N SER A 25 -0.88 -19.65 14.67
CA SER A 25 -0.67 -20.63 15.73
C SER A 25 -0.92 -20.03 17.11
N LEU A 26 -0.36 -18.85 17.39
CA LEU A 26 -0.56 -18.15 18.66
C LEU A 26 -2.02 -17.72 18.86
N PHE A 27 -2.70 -17.28 17.79
CA PHE A 27 -4.12 -16.95 17.82
C PHE A 27 -4.98 -18.15 18.17
N MET A 28 -4.77 -19.30 17.54
CA MET A 28 -5.50 -20.53 17.81
C MET A 28 -5.28 -21.03 19.24
N GLN A 29 -4.09 -20.80 19.81
CA GLN A 29 -3.77 -21.12 21.21
C GLN A 29 -4.30 -20.06 22.19
N LYS A 30 -4.95 -18.98 21.73
CA LYS A 30 -5.41 -17.84 22.52
C LYS A 30 -4.31 -17.11 23.30
N LYS A 31 -3.08 -17.16 22.81
CA LYS A 31 -1.91 -16.52 23.41
C LYS A 31 -1.75 -15.09 22.90
N PHE A 32 -2.71 -14.23 23.24
CA PHE A 32 -2.81 -12.90 22.64
C PHE A 32 -1.64 -11.96 22.99
N ASP A 33 -1.06 -12.09 24.16
CA ASP A 33 0.08 -11.26 24.55
C ASP A 33 1.37 -11.68 23.82
N GLU A 34 1.62 -12.99 23.71
CA GLU A 34 2.72 -13.53 22.89
C GLU A 34 2.54 -13.15 21.41
N MET A 35 1.31 -13.20 20.91
CA MET A 35 0.98 -12.80 19.54
C MET A 35 1.29 -11.31 19.29
N ARG A 36 0.94 -10.41 20.23
CA ARG A 36 1.29 -8.97 20.10
C ARG A 36 2.79 -8.73 20.09
N GLN A 37 3.52 -9.42 20.97
CA GLN A 37 4.99 -9.33 21.02
C GLN A 37 5.60 -9.84 19.72
N ARG A 38 5.10 -10.98 19.21
CA ARG A 38 5.57 -11.55 17.94
C ARG A 38 5.26 -10.64 16.75
N LEU A 39 4.06 -10.06 16.66
CA LEU A 39 3.72 -9.08 15.62
C LEU A 39 4.65 -7.88 15.63
N HIS A 40 4.97 -7.34 16.82
CA HIS A 40 5.89 -6.21 16.93
C HIS A 40 7.32 -6.59 16.52
N HIS A 41 7.80 -7.73 16.99
CA HIS A 41 9.13 -8.25 16.61
C HIS A 41 9.22 -8.45 15.10
N ASP A 42 8.27 -9.16 14.50
CA ASP A 42 8.29 -9.48 13.09
C ASP A 42 8.22 -8.22 12.22
N MET A 43 7.38 -7.25 12.59
CA MET A 43 7.28 -5.97 11.89
C MET A 43 8.63 -5.25 11.85
N MET A 44 9.37 -5.21 12.97
CA MET A 44 10.70 -4.60 13.02
C MET A 44 11.71 -5.42 12.21
N PHE A 45 11.69 -6.74 12.32
CA PHE A 45 12.56 -7.63 11.56
C PHE A 45 12.37 -7.46 10.04
N PHE A 46 11.13 -7.54 9.55
CA PHE A 46 10.85 -7.39 8.11
C PHE A 46 11.16 -5.98 7.58
N THR A 47 11.14 -4.98 8.45
CA THR A 47 11.46 -3.60 8.05
C THR A 47 12.95 -3.35 8.04
N ASP A 48 13.65 -3.66 9.14
CA ASP A 48 15.02 -3.20 9.37
C ASP A 48 16.09 -4.26 9.09
N GLU A 49 15.78 -5.55 9.28
CA GLU A 49 16.78 -6.62 9.29
C GLU A 49 16.70 -7.58 8.08
N VAL A 50 15.56 -7.60 7.38
CA VAL A 50 15.38 -8.52 6.24
C VAL A 50 16.44 -8.29 5.16
N SER A 51 17.05 -9.38 4.68
CA SER A 51 18.06 -9.29 3.63
C SER A 51 17.46 -8.88 2.28
N GLU A 52 18.30 -8.35 1.39
CA GLU A 52 17.89 -8.06 0.02
C GLU A 52 17.39 -9.31 -0.71
N GLU A 53 18.05 -10.46 -0.51
CA GLU A 53 17.63 -11.73 -1.11
C GLU A 53 16.23 -12.12 -0.68
N MET A 54 15.87 -11.91 0.58
CA MET A 54 14.52 -12.15 1.08
C MET A 54 13.51 -11.17 0.48
N LEU A 55 13.87 -9.90 0.33
CA LEU A 55 13.02 -8.91 -0.36
C LEU A 55 12.79 -9.31 -1.82
N MET A 56 13.82 -9.80 -2.52
CA MET A 56 13.69 -10.30 -3.88
C MET A 56 12.81 -11.54 -3.95
N ALA A 57 12.95 -12.48 -3.03
CA ALA A 57 12.08 -13.66 -2.96
C ALA A 57 10.60 -13.30 -2.70
N ILE A 58 10.34 -12.23 -1.93
CA ILE A 58 8.99 -11.70 -1.75
C ILE A 58 8.44 -11.15 -3.07
N ILE A 59 9.23 -10.38 -3.82
CA ILE A 59 8.85 -9.87 -5.14
C ILE A 59 8.48 -11.03 -6.07
N ASP A 60 9.30 -12.09 -6.14
CA ASP A 60 9.05 -13.26 -6.98
C ASP A 60 7.73 -13.95 -6.62
N LYS A 61 7.43 -14.11 -5.32
CA LYS A 61 6.17 -14.68 -4.86
C LYS A 61 4.97 -13.82 -5.23
N MET A 62 5.10 -12.50 -5.13
CA MET A 62 4.02 -11.56 -5.50
C MET A 62 3.81 -11.54 -7.03
N CYS A 63 4.87 -11.63 -7.84
CA CYS A 63 4.76 -11.80 -9.29
C CYS A 63 4.05 -13.12 -9.65
N ALA A 64 4.43 -14.22 -9.00
CA ALA A 64 3.76 -15.51 -9.20
C ALA A 64 2.27 -15.46 -8.80
N CYS A 65 1.92 -14.67 -7.78
CA CYS A 65 0.53 -14.41 -7.41
C CYS A 65 -0.21 -13.65 -8.52
N ALA A 66 0.36 -12.59 -9.06
CA ALA A 66 -0.22 -11.81 -10.17
C ALA A 66 -0.45 -12.67 -11.41
N VAL A 67 0.51 -13.53 -11.77
CA VAL A 67 0.37 -14.48 -12.89
C VAL A 67 -0.77 -15.49 -12.66
N ARG A 68 -0.92 -16.00 -11.44
CA ARG A 68 -2.06 -16.89 -11.10
C ARG A 68 -3.40 -16.15 -11.19
N ALA A 69 -3.44 -14.91 -10.72
CA ALA A 69 -4.64 -14.06 -10.82
C ALA A 69 -5.04 -13.83 -12.28
N GLN A 70 -4.09 -13.49 -13.15
CA GLN A 70 -4.32 -13.32 -14.58
C GLN A 70 -4.88 -14.61 -15.22
N LYS A 71 -4.28 -15.76 -14.92
CA LYS A 71 -4.77 -17.06 -15.39
C LYS A 71 -6.18 -17.40 -14.89
N ALA A 72 -6.57 -16.90 -13.74
CA ALA A 72 -7.90 -17.06 -13.16
C ALA A 72 -8.95 -16.08 -13.75
N GLY A 73 -8.54 -15.19 -14.65
CA GLY A 73 -9.42 -14.21 -15.29
C GLY A 73 -9.62 -12.93 -14.48
N VAL A 74 -8.72 -12.60 -13.58
CA VAL A 74 -8.73 -11.30 -12.87
C VAL A 74 -8.27 -10.20 -13.84
N ASP A 75 -8.96 -9.07 -13.85
CA ASP A 75 -8.66 -7.94 -14.76
C ASP A 75 -7.70 -6.93 -14.15
N VAL A 76 -7.73 -6.75 -12.84
CA VAL A 76 -6.95 -5.71 -12.12
C VAL A 76 -6.20 -6.31 -10.94
N ILE A 77 -4.92 -6.03 -10.84
CA ILE A 77 -4.13 -6.26 -9.62
C ILE A 77 -3.98 -4.93 -8.89
N GLN A 78 -4.45 -4.88 -7.65
CA GLN A 78 -4.11 -3.77 -6.75
C GLN A 78 -2.94 -4.16 -5.85
N ILE A 79 -1.82 -3.44 -5.99
CA ILE A 79 -0.68 -3.56 -5.08
C ILE A 79 -1.01 -2.76 -3.81
N HIS A 80 -1.00 -3.42 -2.67
CA HIS A 80 -1.21 -2.74 -1.39
C HIS A 80 0.06 -2.00 -0.98
N GLY A 81 0.04 -0.68 -1.06
CA GLY A 81 1.17 0.20 -0.73
C GLY A 81 1.38 0.43 0.77
N ASP A 82 0.65 -0.31 1.61
CA ASP A 82 0.82 -0.38 3.06
C ASP A 82 1.42 -1.75 3.45
N ARG A 83 1.26 -2.22 4.66
CA ARG A 83 1.88 -3.44 5.15
C ARG A 83 3.40 -3.38 4.99
N LEU A 84 4.06 -4.39 4.48
CA LEU A 84 5.52 -4.37 4.26
C LEU A 84 5.97 -3.16 3.42
N ASN A 85 5.26 -2.84 2.34
CA ASN A 85 5.54 -1.63 1.54
C ASN A 85 5.49 -0.36 2.40
N GLY A 86 4.44 -0.21 3.20
CA GLY A 86 4.25 0.95 4.08
C GLY A 86 5.31 1.04 5.17
N CYS A 87 5.70 -0.09 5.77
CA CYS A 87 6.78 -0.14 6.76
C CYS A 87 8.10 0.33 6.15
N LEU A 88 8.47 -0.17 4.97
CA LEU A 88 9.70 0.23 4.26
C LEU A 88 9.67 1.69 3.81
N CYS A 89 8.51 2.22 3.44
CA CYS A 89 8.35 3.64 3.09
C CYS A 89 8.38 4.59 4.29
N SER A 90 8.11 4.08 5.50
CA SER A 90 7.90 4.89 6.70
C SER A 90 9.22 5.42 7.27
N THR A 91 9.31 6.72 7.50
CA THR A 91 10.43 7.33 8.24
C THR A 91 10.42 6.99 9.73
N ARG A 92 9.31 6.45 10.24
CA ARG A 92 9.16 6.03 11.64
C ARG A 92 9.54 4.58 11.86
N MET A 93 9.28 3.73 10.87
CA MET A 93 9.46 2.29 10.99
C MET A 93 10.78 1.83 10.38
N ASN A 94 11.23 2.46 9.30
CA ASN A 94 12.41 2.09 8.55
C ASN A 94 13.65 2.83 9.09
N HIS A 95 14.50 2.11 9.80
CA HIS A 95 15.78 2.61 10.34
C HIS A 95 16.98 2.10 9.54
N ARG A 96 16.74 1.50 8.36
CA ARG A 96 17.80 0.96 7.51
C ARG A 96 18.77 2.04 7.06
N THR A 97 20.05 1.67 6.98
CA THR A 97 21.14 2.51 6.48
C THR A 97 21.64 2.07 5.12
N ASP A 98 21.06 1.01 4.54
CA ASP A 98 21.35 0.51 3.21
C ASP A 98 20.52 1.23 2.13
N LYS A 99 20.55 0.68 0.89
CA LYS A 99 19.81 1.24 -0.26
C LYS A 99 18.28 1.21 -0.14
N PHE A 100 17.72 0.64 0.92
CA PHE A 100 16.28 0.61 1.19
C PHE A 100 15.86 1.56 2.32
N GLY A 101 16.80 2.38 2.87
CA GLY A 101 16.53 3.30 3.97
C GLY A 101 17.04 4.71 3.74
N GLY A 102 16.67 5.63 4.64
CA GLY A 102 17.08 7.03 4.61
C GLY A 102 16.26 7.90 3.64
N SER A 103 16.77 8.20 2.46
CA SER A 103 16.09 9.08 1.47
C SER A 103 14.75 8.52 0.98
N LEU A 104 13.88 9.39 0.48
CA LEU A 104 12.61 8.94 -0.14
C LEU A 104 12.85 7.88 -1.22
N GLU A 105 13.79 8.13 -2.12
CA GLU A 105 14.12 7.21 -3.22
C GLU A 105 14.49 5.82 -2.70
N ASN A 106 15.25 5.74 -1.63
CA ASN A 106 15.65 4.47 -1.01
C ASN A 106 14.46 3.79 -0.32
N ARG A 107 13.68 4.52 0.48
CA ARG A 107 12.53 3.97 1.19
C ARG A 107 11.46 3.41 0.24
N VAL A 108 11.22 4.04 -0.91
CA VAL A 108 10.24 3.56 -1.90
C VAL A 108 10.84 2.58 -2.91
N ARG A 109 12.12 2.28 -2.84
CA ARG A 109 12.85 1.40 -3.78
C ARG A 109 12.20 0.02 -3.90
N PHE A 110 11.86 -0.62 -2.78
CA PHE A 110 11.22 -1.92 -2.80
C PHE A 110 9.87 -1.89 -3.54
N ALA A 111 9.03 -0.91 -3.25
CA ALA A 111 7.74 -0.73 -3.91
C ALA A 111 7.89 -0.51 -5.42
N ARG A 112 8.87 0.28 -5.84
CA ARG A 112 9.20 0.51 -7.26
C ARG A 112 9.71 -0.77 -7.95
N MET A 113 10.61 -1.51 -7.31
CA MET A 113 11.10 -2.79 -7.82
C MET A 113 9.97 -3.81 -7.98
N LEU A 114 9.10 -3.92 -6.98
CA LEU A 114 7.91 -4.78 -7.02
C LEU A 114 6.97 -4.40 -8.17
N THR A 115 6.66 -3.12 -8.33
CA THR A 115 5.79 -2.63 -9.40
C THR A 115 6.34 -2.98 -10.78
N ARG A 116 7.62 -2.70 -11.05
CA ARG A 116 8.29 -3.07 -12.31
C ARG A 116 8.29 -4.58 -12.56
N ALA A 117 8.52 -5.36 -11.52
CA ALA A 117 8.54 -6.82 -11.63
C ALA A 117 7.13 -7.38 -11.96
N ILE A 118 6.08 -6.86 -11.31
CA ILE A 118 4.69 -7.25 -11.61
C ILE A 118 4.31 -6.82 -13.04
N ARG A 119 4.62 -5.59 -13.46
CA ARG A 119 4.37 -5.13 -14.83
C ARG A 119 5.03 -6.04 -15.87
N LYS A 120 6.29 -6.44 -15.61
CA LYS A 120 7.00 -7.38 -16.49
C LYS A 120 6.35 -8.76 -16.52
N ALA A 121 5.84 -9.24 -15.38
CA ALA A 121 5.23 -10.56 -15.27
C ALA A 121 3.83 -10.63 -15.90
N VAL A 122 3.07 -9.53 -15.87
CA VAL A 122 1.68 -9.43 -16.38
C VAL A 122 1.51 -8.14 -17.20
N PRO A 123 2.12 -8.04 -18.39
CA PRO A 123 2.25 -6.79 -19.15
C PRO A 123 0.91 -6.17 -19.57
N ASP A 124 -0.12 -6.99 -19.79
CA ASP A 124 -1.43 -6.55 -20.28
C ASP A 124 -2.47 -6.35 -19.16
N MET A 125 -2.09 -6.61 -17.91
CA MET A 125 -3.00 -6.49 -16.77
C MET A 125 -3.01 -5.06 -16.23
N VAL A 126 -4.18 -4.58 -15.82
CA VAL A 126 -4.28 -3.28 -15.14
C VAL A 126 -3.64 -3.38 -13.76
N ILE A 127 -2.69 -2.50 -13.48
CA ILE A 127 -2.05 -2.36 -12.17
C ILE A 127 -2.56 -1.10 -11.49
N ASP A 128 -3.28 -1.30 -10.39
CA ASP A 128 -3.65 -0.26 -9.44
C ASP A 128 -2.67 -0.28 -8.26
N TYR A 129 -2.19 0.89 -7.82
CA TYR A 129 -1.36 0.97 -6.64
C TYR A 129 -2.08 1.76 -5.54
N LYS A 130 -2.34 1.08 -4.40
CA LYS A 130 -2.91 1.74 -3.23
C LYS A 130 -1.83 2.53 -2.50
N LEU A 131 -1.73 3.81 -2.83
CA LEU A 131 -0.76 4.75 -2.27
C LEU A 131 -1.20 5.19 -0.87
N SER A 132 -0.47 4.75 0.14
CA SER A 132 -0.77 5.00 1.54
C SER A 132 -0.02 6.24 2.02
N ILE A 133 -0.76 7.28 2.40
CA ILE A 133 -0.23 8.60 2.74
C ILE A 133 -0.55 8.94 4.19
N VAL A 134 0.36 9.63 4.86
CA VAL A 134 0.15 10.21 6.20
C VAL A 134 -0.18 11.69 6.07
N THR A 135 -1.35 12.09 6.52
CA THR A 135 -1.73 13.50 6.55
C THR A 135 -1.05 14.24 7.71
N PRO A 136 -0.75 15.55 7.58
CA PRO A 136 -0.10 16.33 8.64
C PRO A 136 -0.82 16.30 9.98
N GLN A 137 -2.15 16.17 9.99
CA GLN A 137 -2.96 16.09 11.19
C GLN A 137 -2.84 14.77 11.95
N ARG A 138 -2.26 13.75 11.30
CA ARG A 138 -2.18 12.37 11.80
C ARG A 138 -0.80 11.94 12.27
N GLY A 139 0.13 12.85 12.33
CA GLY A 139 1.46 12.58 12.84
C GLY A 139 2.54 12.47 11.76
N LYS A 140 3.70 11.99 12.18
CA LYS A 140 4.88 11.83 11.34
C LYS A 140 5.16 10.35 11.09
N GLY A 141 5.84 10.03 10.01
CA GLY A 141 6.44 8.71 9.87
C GLY A 141 5.93 7.85 8.72
N GLY A 142 5.31 8.44 7.71
CA GLY A 142 4.98 7.76 6.46
C GLY A 142 5.42 8.58 5.25
N ILE A 143 4.75 8.36 4.14
CA ILE A 143 4.84 9.23 2.96
C ILE A 143 3.95 10.44 3.23
N ASP A 144 4.52 11.63 3.29
CA ASP A 144 3.77 12.87 3.41
C ASP A 144 3.26 13.36 2.03
N GLU A 145 2.53 14.48 2.04
CA GLU A 145 1.89 15.01 0.82
C GLU A 145 2.91 15.37 -0.28
N ALA A 146 4.06 15.93 0.07
CA ALA A 146 5.09 16.32 -0.89
C ALA A 146 5.79 15.08 -1.48
N ASP A 147 6.19 14.15 -0.63
CA ASP A 147 6.79 12.88 -1.03
C ASP A 147 5.81 12.02 -1.84
N ALA A 148 4.50 12.10 -1.56
CA ALA A 148 3.47 11.33 -2.25
C ALA A 148 3.34 11.70 -3.72
N VAL A 149 3.44 12.97 -4.07
CA VAL A 149 3.40 13.43 -5.48
C VAL A 149 4.59 12.87 -6.26
N GLN A 150 5.80 12.97 -5.72
CA GLN A 150 6.99 12.44 -6.36
C GLN A 150 6.96 10.92 -6.48
N PHE A 151 6.49 10.24 -5.42
CA PHE A 151 6.37 8.77 -5.45
C PHE A 151 5.31 8.32 -6.45
N ALA A 152 4.20 9.02 -6.56
CA ALA A 152 3.15 8.74 -7.55
C ALA A 152 3.69 8.83 -8.99
N GLN A 153 4.49 9.87 -9.31
CA GLN A 153 5.14 10.00 -10.62
C GLN A 153 6.05 8.80 -10.92
N TRP A 154 6.88 8.40 -9.96
CA TRP A 154 7.76 7.23 -10.12
C TRP A 154 6.99 5.91 -10.28
N LEU A 155 5.85 5.74 -9.59
CA LEU A 155 5.01 4.55 -9.77
C LEU A 155 4.40 4.48 -11.17
N VAL A 156 3.99 5.61 -11.73
CA VAL A 156 3.48 5.68 -13.12
C VAL A 156 4.59 5.36 -14.11
N GLU A 157 5.80 5.91 -13.92
CA GLU A 157 6.97 5.55 -14.74
C GLU A 157 7.30 4.05 -14.66
N ASP A 158 7.09 3.43 -13.51
CA ASP A 158 7.32 2.00 -13.26
C ASP A 158 6.19 1.10 -13.78
N GLY A 159 5.10 1.68 -14.35
CA GLY A 159 4.05 0.97 -15.06
C GLY A 159 2.74 0.80 -14.30
N VAL A 160 2.44 1.65 -13.33
CA VAL A 160 1.11 1.71 -12.70
C VAL A 160 0.12 2.39 -13.65
N ASP A 161 -1.08 1.80 -13.79
CA ASP A 161 -2.16 2.31 -14.66
C ASP A 161 -3.16 3.18 -13.91
N MET A 162 -3.28 3.03 -12.60
CA MET A 162 -4.12 3.87 -11.75
C MET A 162 -3.60 3.93 -10.30
N LEU A 163 -3.96 4.97 -9.59
CA LEU A 163 -3.58 5.19 -8.21
C LEU A 163 -4.80 5.28 -7.30
N HIS A 164 -4.73 4.64 -6.14
CA HIS A 164 -5.75 4.68 -5.11
C HIS A 164 -5.18 5.35 -3.85
N VAL A 165 -5.53 6.61 -3.61
CA VAL A 165 -5.02 7.39 -2.48
C VAL A 165 -5.77 7.05 -1.20
N ALA A 166 -5.05 6.58 -0.19
CA ALA A 166 -5.61 6.12 1.07
C ALA A 166 -4.73 6.49 2.28
N GLN A 167 -5.29 6.33 3.48
CA GLN A 167 -4.54 6.51 4.73
C GLN A 167 -3.51 5.39 4.92
N ALA A 168 -2.32 5.75 5.38
CA ALA A 168 -1.32 4.80 5.84
C ALA A 168 -1.68 4.21 7.22
N ASN A 169 -1.39 2.92 7.41
CA ASN A 169 -1.72 2.20 8.65
C ASN A 169 -0.62 2.24 9.71
N HIS A 170 0.61 2.56 9.36
CA HIS A 170 1.76 2.51 10.27
C HIS A 170 2.07 3.85 10.94
N THR A 171 1.02 4.57 11.36
CA THR A 171 1.16 5.80 12.16
C THR A 171 1.28 5.54 13.67
N GLY A 172 1.11 4.27 14.09
CA GLY A 172 1.20 3.85 15.49
C GLY A 172 -0.11 3.95 16.27
N ASN A 173 -1.21 4.40 15.65
CA ASN A 173 -2.53 4.45 16.28
C ASN A 173 -3.61 4.03 15.28
N MET A 174 -4.26 2.89 15.52
CA MET A 174 -5.33 2.40 14.65
C MET A 174 -6.54 3.34 14.57
N ALA A 175 -6.81 4.12 15.61
CA ALA A 175 -7.88 5.13 15.59
C ALA A 175 -7.58 6.25 14.58
N ASP A 176 -6.32 6.47 14.24
CA ASP A 176 -5.91 7.44 13.22
C ASP A 176 -6.09 6.92 11.80
N THR A 177 -6.05 5.59 11.60
CA THR A 177 -6.19 4.95 10.30
C THR A 177 -7.63 4.79 9.85
N ILE A 178 -8.53 4.49 10.79
CA ILE A 178 -9.96 4.35 10.53
C ILE A 178 -10.71 5.26 11.51
N PRO A 179 -10.67 6.57 11.30
CA PRO A 179 -11.31 7.50 12.21
C PRO A 179 -12.82 7.28 12.23
N PRO A 180 -13.45 7.27 13.42
CA PRO A 180 -14.87 7.05 13.53
C PRO A 180 -15.70 8.09 12.76
N MET A 181 -16.92 7.71 12.39
CA MET A 181 -17.88 8.65 11.80
C MET A 181 -18.09 9.84 12.72
N GLY A 182 -18.28 11.03 12.14
CA GLY A 182 -18.44 12.28 12.90
C GLY A 182 -17.15 13.04 13.21
N VAL A 183 -15.99 12.44 13.04
CA VAL A 183 -14.72 13.16 13.18
C VAL A 183 -14.39 13.94 11.90
N GLN A 184 -14.24 15.24 12.01
CA GLN A 184 -13.92 16.16 10.92
C GLN A 184 -12.41 16.27 10.66
N PRO A 185 -11.99 16.74 9.48
CA PRO A 185 -12.81 17.04 8.30
C PRO A 185 -13.18 15.78 7.50
N TYR A 186 -14.27 15.86 6.75
CA TYR A 186 -14.62 14.84 5.74
C TYR A 186 -13.82 15.06 4.44
N GLY A 187 -13.66 14.00 3.63
CA GLY A 187 -12.95 14.09 2.36
C GLY A 187 -11.44 14.38 2.50
N PHE A 188 -10.81 13.89 3.52
CA PHE A 188 -9.39 14.13 3.86
C PHE A 188 -8.43 13.98 2.69
N PHE A 189 -8.62 12.93 1.90
CA PHE A 189 -7.71 12.59 0.82
C PHE A 189 -8.08 13.19 -0.54
N VAL A 190 -9.21 13.91 -0.62
CA VAL A 190 -9.67 14.52 -1.89
C VAL A 190 -8.66 15.54 -2.40
N LYS A 191 -8.17 16.43 -1.51
CA LYS A 191 -7.15 17.43 -1.89
C LYS A 191 -5.86 16.76 -2.37
N ILE A 192 -5.33 15.82 -1.59
CA ILE A 192 -4.08 15.12 -1.90
C ILE A 192 -4.22 14.32 -3.21
N ALA A 193 -5.35 13.62 -3.39
CA ALA A 193 -5.65 12.91 -4.63
C ALA A 193 -5.71 13.86 -5.83
N GLY A 194 -6.30 15.05 -5.65
CA GLY A 194 -6.33 16.10 -6.66
C GLY A 194 -4.93 16.64 -7.02
N ASP A 195 -4.07 16.83 -6.04
CA ASP A 195 -2.70 17.30 -6.26
C ASP A 195 -1.84 16.21 -6.97
N ILE A 196 -2.00 14.95 -6.59
CA ILE A 196 -1.40 13.82 -7.31
C ILE A 196 -1.95 13.76 -8.74
N LYS A 197 -3.28 13.88 -8.94
CA LYS A 197 -3.90 13.84 -10.27
C LYS A 197 -3.36 14.90 -11.23
N LYS A 198 -3.04 16.09 -10.73
CA LYS A 198 -2.40 17.15 -11.53
C LYS A 198 -0.99 16.80 -11.99
N ALA A 199 -0.30 15.93 -11.23
CA ALA A 199 1.10 15.55 -11.46
C ALA A 199 1.26 14.28 -12.29
N VAL A 200 0.18 13.50 -12.52
CA VAL A 200 0.21 12.23 -13.25
C VAL A 200 -0.90 12.18 -14.32
N ASN A 201 -0.69 11.35 -15.34
CA ASN A 201 -1.62 11.18 -16.47
C ASN A 201 -2.55 9.95 -16.34
N VAL A 202 -2.51 9.25 -15.20
CA VAL A 202 -3.35 8.08 -14.93
C VAL A 202 -4.58 8.45 -14.07
N PRO A 203 -5.64 7.63 -14.04
CA PRO A 203 -6.73 7.78 -13.08
C PRO A 203 -6.23 7.77 -11.64
N VAL A 204 -6.83 8.64 -10.81
CA VAL A 204 -6.56 8.69 -9.36
C VAL A 204 -7.88 8.60 -8.63
N SER A 205 -8.02 7.63 -7.73
CA SER A 205 -9.17 7.51 -6.83
C SER A 205 -8.80 7.96 -5.43
N ALA A 206 -9.75 8.57 -4.74
CA ALA A 206 -9.63 8.96 -3.34
C ALA A 206 -10.56 8.11 -2.48
N VAL A 207 -10.07 7.67 -1.33
CA VAL A 207 -10.86 7.01 -0.31
C VAL A 207 -10.71 7.74 1.03
N GLY A 208 -11.79 7.83 1.75
CA GLY A 208 -11.79 8.34 3.11
C GLY A 208 -12.81 9.42 3.36
N ARG A 209 -13.86 9.05 4.07
CA ARG A 209 -14.90 9.95 4.56
C ARG A 209 -15.59 10.79 3.49
N ILE A 210 -15.87 10.22 2.34
CA ILE A 210 -16.82 10.74 1.36
C ILE A 210 -18.19 10.27 1.84
N VAL A 211 -18.97 11.17 2.45
CA VAL A 211 -20.14 10.80 3.28
C VAL A 211 -21.48 11.08 2.60
N ASP A 212 -21.49 11.83 1.51
CA ASP A 212 -22.70 12.17 0.78
C ASP A 212 -22.47 12.25 -0.73
N ALA A 213 -23.56 12.23 -1.48
CA ALA A 213 -23.54 12.26 -2.94
C ALA A 213 -23.02 13.57 -3.51
N GLU A 214 -23.23 14.70 -2.84
CA GLU A 214 -22.75 16.00 -3.28
C GLU A 214 -21.23 16.08 -3.20
N MET A 215 -20.65 15.57 -2.11
CA MET A 215 -19.20 15.45 -1.97
C MET A 215 -18.62 14.49 -3.01
N ALA A 216 -19.25 13.34 -3.25
CA ALA A 216 -18.82 12.41 -4.29
C ALA A 216 -18.83 13.05 -5.69
N ALA A 217 -19.89 13.80 -6.02
CA ALA A 217 -20.00 14.49 -7.30
C ALA A 217 -18.95 15.61 -7.49
N ARG A 218 -18.46 16.21 -6.40
CA ARG A 218 -17.36 17.20 -6.48
C ARG A 218 -15.97 16.59 -6.67
N VAL A 219 -15.82 15.30 -6.43
CA VAL A 219 -14.55 14.58 -6.57
C VAL A 219 -14.33 14.09 -8.00
N ILE A 220 -15.42 13.86 -8.73
CA ILE A 220 -15.41 13.41 -10.14
C ILE A 220 -15.21 14.60 -11.08
#